data_96416ebeeac696b05dca2d825a8cbfc6
#
_entry.id   96416ebeeac696b05dca2d825a8cbfc6
#
_cell.length_a   1.000
_cell.length_b   1.000
_cell.length_c   1.000
_cell.angle_alpha   90.00
_cell.angle_beta   90.00
_cell.angle_gamma   90.00
#
_symmetry.space_group_name_H-M   'P 1'
#
loop_
_entity.id
_entity.type
_entity.pdbx_description
1 polymer ?
#
loop_
_entity_poly.entity_id
_entity_poly.type
_entity_poly.pdbx_seq_one_letter_code
_entity_poly.pdbx_strand_id
1 'polypeptide(L)'
;MGQHEHDHEHDHEREHVHVAVIGSGFGGLGAAVRLRREGMTDFVVLERADSVGGAWRDNSYPGCACDVPSHLYSFSFAPNPDWPRTFSGQRHIRAYLEHVADTFGLRPHLRLNHEVRLMRWDNDALHWEIETSRGILTADVVVSATGPLSDPKIPEIPGLAGFPGKVFHSARWDHGYDLRGKRVAVIGTGASAIQIVPAIQPEVGRLTLFQRTPPWVMPRVDRAISGAERRLHRALPFTGTLRRRFLWGIRELQVQAFTKRPNELGFVESLARANMTKAIKDPVLRAKLTPSYRIGCKRILLSSSYYPALARPNVDLVASGLAEVRGSTLVAADGTETEADAIVFGTGFHVTDMPIAERVVGADGITLAEAWKDGMESLRGATAAGFPNWMTIIGPNTGLGNSSMILVIESQLNYMADYLRQLDGLGGRRSAAGGPGSGRVALGPRPAAVRAWNHRVQARMKRTVWNTGGCTSWYLDEQGRNTTVWPGTTAEFHRATREVDLAEYEVIRAAGPVRMPRQAEKPVAEKRASGKRAAGSRAAKESVR
;
A
#
# COMPACT_ATOMS: atom_id res chain seq x y z
N MET A 1 26.11 47.90 29.51
CA MET A 1 26.82 46.66 29.16
C MET A 1 25.74 45.63 28.86
N GLY A 2 25.31 45.55 27.60
CA GLY A 2 24.32 44.61 27.13
C GLY A 2 25.08 43.52 26.36
N GLN A 3 25.00 42.31 26.86
CA GLN A 3 25.45 41.13 26.12
C GLN A 3 24.35 40.72 25.14
N HIS A 4 24.63 40.85 23.86
CA HIS A 4 23.87 40.18 22.80
C HIS A 4 24.28 38.71 22.81
N GLU A 5 23.39 37.84 23.31
CA GLU A 5 23.46 36.42 23.05
C GLU A 5 23.12 36.22 21.57
N HIS A 6 24.12 35.85 20.80
CA HIS A 6 23.94 35.28 19.46
C HIS A 6 23.45 33.86 19.63
N ASP A 7 22.16 33.62 19.40
CA ASP A 7 21.63 32.30 19.12
C ASP A 7 22.30 31.78 17.84
N HIS A 8 23.32 30.96 18.01
CA HIS A 8 23.82 30.10 16.96
C HIS A 8 22.78 28.98 16.77
N GLU A 9 21.80 29.18 15.89
CA GLU A 9 21.08 28.07 15.27
C GLU A 9 22.15 27.17 14.63
N HIS A 10 22.39 26.04 15.28
CA HIS A 10 23.14 24.95 14.67
C HIS A 10 22.29 24.45 13.48
N ASP A 11 22.65 24.90 12.31
CA ASP A 11 22.23 24.33 11.03
C ASP A 11 22.81 22.91 10.98
N HIS A 12 22.13 21.96 11.67
CA HIS A 12 22.45 20.54 11.52
C HIS A 12 22.15 20.20 10.07
N GLU A 13 23.21 19.99 9.30
CA GLU A 13 23.15 19.55 7.93
C GLU A 13 22.15 18.39 7.84
N ARG A 14 20.95 18.65 7.29
CA ARG A 14 19.85 17.67 7.22
C ARG A 14 20.33 16.48 6.42
N GLU A 15 20.21 15.29 6.98
CA GLU A 15 20.57 14.08 6.27
C GLU A 15 19.84 14.00 4.93
N HIS A 16 20.56 13.70 3.87
CA HIS A 16 20.01 13.52 2.53
C HIS A 16 20.32 12.12 2.02
N VAL A 17 19.34 11.48 1.38
CA VAL A 17 19.51 10.20 0.69
C VAL A 17 18.96 10.30 -0.73
N HIS A 18 19.48 9.50 -1.64
CA HIS A 18 18.94 9.46 -3.00
C HIS A 18 17.51 8.87 -3.01
N VAL A 19 17.25 7.76 -2.31
CA VAL A 19 15.93 7.12 -2.29
C VAL A 19 15.49 6.84 -0.86
N ALA A 20 14.29 7.34 -0.48
CA ALA A 20 13.60 6.95 0.74
C ALA A 20 12.46 5.97 0.41
N VAL A 21 12.53 4.77 0.97
CA VAL A 21 11.49 3.74 0.86
C VAL A 21 10.67 3.73 2.15
N ILE A 22 9.34 3.85 2.05
CA ILE A 22 8.45 3.93 3.21
C ILE A 22 7.72 2.59 3.42
N GLY A 23 8.06 1.92 4.51
CA GLY A 23 7.51 0.60 4.88
C GLY A 23 8.44 -0.56 4.54
N SER A 24 8.45 -1.59 5.40
CA SER A 24 9.31 -2.77 5.30
C SER A 24 8.54 -4.10 5.14
N GLY A 25 7.38 -4.05 4.47
CA GLY A 25 6.66 -5.22 4.00
C GLY A 25 7.28 -5.81 2.71
N PHE A 26 6.55 -6.68 1.99
CA PHE A 26 7.00 -7.21 0.70
C PHE A 26 7.40 -6.09 -0.28
N GLY A 27 6.61 -5.01 -0.38
CA GLY A 27 6.92 -3.90 -1.29
C GLY A 27 8.26 -3.25 -0.98
N GLY A 28 8.47 -2.84 0.28
CA GLY A 28 9.69 -2.11 0.68
C GLY A 28 10.94 -2.97 0.70
N LEU A 29 10.86 -4.21 1.22
CA LEU A 29 12.00 -5.13 1.15
C LEU A 29 12.34 -5.48 -0.30
N GLY A 30 11.33 -5.68 -1.15
CA GLY A 30 11.53 -5.88 -2.59
C GLY A 30 12.23 -4.69 -3.25
N ALA A 31 11.80 -3.45 -2.93
CA ALA A 31 12.42 -2.22 -3.42
C ALA A 31 13.89 -2.14 -2.98
N ALA A 32 14.17 -2.36 -1.70
CA ALA A 32 15.53 -2.35 -1.16
C ALA A 32 16.46 -3.39 -1.83
N VAL A 33 15.97 -4.63 -2.04
CA VAL A 33 16.72 -5.66 -2.79
C VAL A 33 16.99 -5.19 -4.21
N ARG A 34 15.98 -4.59 -4.87
CA ARG A 34 16.14 -4.13 -6.24
C ARG A 34 17.15 -2.99 -6.34
N LEU A 35 17.10 -2.00 -5.45
CA LEU A 35 18.06 -0.90 -5.38
C LEU A 35 19.49 -1.42 -5.24
N ARG A 36 19.74 -2.34 -4.30
CA ARG A 36 21.06 -2.97 -4.14
C ARG A 36 21.55 -3.71 -5.39
N ARG A 37 20.65 -4.40 -6.10
CA ARG A 37 20.99 -5.08 -7.35
C ARG A 37 21.31 -4.15 -8.51
N GLU A 38 20.76 -2.95 -8.50
CA GLU A 38 21.14 -1.86 -9.43
C GLU A 38 22.43 -1.14 -9.00
N GLY A 39 23.08 -1.55 -7.89
CA GLY A 39 24.28 -0.91 -7.36
C GLY A 39 24.01 0.39 -6.59
N MET A 40 22.76 0.70 -6.31
CA MET A 40 22.38 1.85 -5.48
C MET A 40 22.55 1.51 -4.00
N THR A 41 23.38 2.27 -3.29
CA THR A 41 23.64 2.10 -1.84
C THR A 41 23.14 3.27 -1.03
N ASP A 42 22.88 4.41 -1.66
CA ASP A 42 22.39 5.63 -1.06
C ASP A 42 20.86 5.60 -0.98
N PHE A 43 20.34 4.79 -0.06
CA PHE A 43 18.92 4.72 0.25
C PHE A 43 18.66 4.30 1.69
N VAL A 44 17.47 4.62 2.17
CA VAL A 44 16.97 4.22 3.48
C VAL A 44 15.57 3.58 3.35
N VAL A 45 15.25 2.64 4.24
CA VAL A 45 13.90 2.08 4.41
C VAL A 45 13.38 2.50 5.78
N LEU A 46 12.35 3.32 5.81
CA LEU A 46 11.72 3.83 7.03
C LEU A 46 10.54 2.92 7.42
N GLU A 47 10.58 2.36 8.62
CA GLU A 47 9.52 1.49 9.15
C GLU A 47 9.03 2.01 10.49
N ARG A 48 7.71 2.18 10.64
CA ARG A 48 7.09 2.67 11.90
C ARG A 48 7.23 1.70 13.07
N ALA A 49 7.33 0.41 12.80
CA ALA A 49 7.43 -0.61 13.84
C ALA A 49 8.88 -1.04 14.12
N ASP A 50 9.04 -1.87 15.12
CA ASP A 50 10.31 -2.40 15.63
C ASP A 50 10.93 -3.52 14.80
N SER A 51 10.21 -4.01 13.79
CA SER A 51 10.63 -5.15 12.97
C SER A 51 10.04 -5.09 11.56
N VAL A 52 10.66 -5.79 10.62
CA VAL A 52 10.18 -5.93 9.25
C VAL A 52 8.94 -6.84 9.17
N GLY A 53 8.23 -6.80 8.04
CA GLY A 53 7.16 -7.75 7.76
C GLY A 53 5.83 -7.13 7.32
N GLY A 54 5.57 -5.84 7.62
CA GLY A 54 4.35 -5.16 7.22
C GLY A 54 3.08 -5.94 7.62
N ALA A 55 2.16 -6.17 6.69
CA ALA A 55 0.92 -6.90 6.96
C ALA A 55 1.12 -8.30 7.57
N TRP A 56 2.25 -8.96 7.34
CA TRP A 56 2.56 -10.28 7.91
C TRP A 56 3.20 -10.21 9.29
N ARG A 57 3.65 -9.04 9.75
CA ARG A 57 3.94 -8.76 11.15
C ARG A 57 2.65 -8.42 11.90
N ASP A 58 1.84 -7.51 11.33
CA ASP A 58 0.70 -6.91 12.02
C ASP A 58 -0.49 -7.86 12.16
N ASN A 59 -0.76 -8.70 11.16
CA ASN A 59 -1.86 -9.67 11.18
C ASN A 59 -1.40 -11.00 11.81
N SER A 60 -1.40 -11.06 13.13
CA SER A 60 -0.95 -12.23 13.92
C SER A 60 -2.10 -13.01 14.58
N TYR A 61 -3.35 -12.75 14.18
CA TYR A 61 -4.53 -13.40 14.73
C TYR A 61 -4.51 -14.94 14.55
N PRO A 62 -5.19 -15.70 15.40
CA PRO A 62 -5.28 -17.16 15.31
C PRO A 62 -5.79 -17.63 13.93
N GLY A 63 -5.08 -18.57 13.33
CA GLY A 63 -5.42 -19.09 12.00
C GLY A 63 -4.94 -18.25 10.82
N CYS A 64 -4.24 -17.13 11.05
CA CYS A 64 -3.74 -16.26 10.00
C CYS A 64 -2.81 -16.99 9.02
N ALA A 65 -3.20 -17.02 7.75
CA ALA A 65 -2.47 -17.70 6.69
C ALA A 65 -2.76 -17.09 5.32
N CYS A 66 -1.84 -17.31 4.37
CA CYS A 66 -2.04 -16.85 3.00
C CYS A 66 -3.09 -17.71 2.28
N ASP A 67 -3.90 -17.07 1.43
CA ASP A 67 -4.86 -17.70 0.52
C ASP A 67 -4.30 -17.91 -0.90
N VAL A 68 -3.01 -17.65 -1.08
CA VAL A 68 -2.24 -17.93 -2.30
C VAL A 68 -1.25 -19.07 -2.01
N PRO A 69 -1.03 -20.01 -2.96
CA PRO A 69 -0.06 -21.08 -2.75
C PRO A 69 1.35 -20.55 -2.46
N SER A 70 2.03 -21.13 -1.47
CA SER A 70 3.30 -20.65 -0.91
C SER A 70 4.39 -20.45 -1.94
N HIS A 71 4.53 -21.37 -2.92
CA HIS A 71 5.52 -21.24 -4.00
C HIS A 71 5.25 -20.07 -4.96
N LEU A 72 4.02 -19.55 -5.00
CA LEU A 72 3.67 -18.36 -5.76
C LEU A 72 3.73 -17.09 -4.89
N TYR A 73 3.64 -17.25 -3.55
CA TYR A 73 3.67 -16.15 -2.59
C TYR A 73 5.07 -15.96 -1.98
N SER A 74 6.07 -15.86 -2.83
CA SER A 74 7.45 -15.52 -2.52
C SER A 74 8.05 -14.74 -3.67
N PHE A 75 9.13 -14.02 -3.44
CA PHE A 75 9.86 -13.38 -4.54
C PHE A 75 10.45 -14.41 -5.49
N SER A 76 10.45 -14.10 -6.78
CA SER A 76 11.06 -14.96 -7.80
C SER A 76 12.57 -15.03 -7.67
N PHE A 77 13.17 -13.96 -7.15
CA PHE A 77 14.60 -13.84 -6.91
C PHE A 77 15.06 -14.39 -5.54
N ALA A 78 14.12 -14.74 -4.67
CA ALA A 78 14.36 -15.34 -3.37
C ALA A 78 13.36 -16.49 -3.11
N PRO A 79 13.43 -17.58 -3.90
CA PRO A 79 12.54 -18.71 -3.72
C PRO A 79 12.81 -19.40 -2.40
N ASN A 80 11.74 -19.83 -1.71
CA ASN A 80 11.87 -20.60 -0.49
C ASN A 80 11.55 -22.09 -0.75
N PRO A 81 12.54 -22.99 -0.67
CA PRO A 81 12.31 -24.43 -0.83
C PRO A 81 11.66 -25.08 0.40
N ASP A 82 11.65 -24.37 1.53
CA ASP A 82 11.33 -24.92 2.84
C ASP A 82 9.92 -24.61 3.35
N TRP A 83 9.03 -24.19 2.46
CA TRP A 83 7.65 -23.98 2.85
C TRP A 83 7.06 -25.24 3.51
N PRO A 84 6.47 -25.13 4.72
CA PRO A 84 5.94 -26.30 5.42
C PRO A 84 4.61 -26.79 4.87
N ARG A 85 3.84 -25.90 4.23
CA ARG A 85 2.50 -26.17 3.71
C ARG A 85 2.29 -25.52 2.34
N THR A 86 1.32 -26.05 1.60
CA THR A 86 0.94 -25.45 0.31
C THR A 86 0.34 -24.06 0.44
N PHE A 87 -0.22 -23.73 1.64
CA PHE A 87 -0.65 -22.37 2.03
C PHE A 87 -0.06 -22.06 3.40
N SER A 88 1.03 -21.30 3.43
CA SER A 88 1.78 -21.05 4.64
C SER A 88 1.08 -20.08 5.59
N GLY A 89 1.21 -20.35 6.88
CA GLY A 89 0.75 -19.47 7.95
C GLY A 89 1.64 -18.23 8.10
N GLN A 90 1.09 -17.24 8.76
CA GLN A 90 1.67 -15.92 9.01
C GLN A 90 3.12 -15.99 9.52
N ARG A 91 3.40 -16.78 10.56
CA ARG A 91 4.74 -16.91 11.16
C ARG A 91 5.82 -17.32 10.15
N HIS A 92 5.47 -18.20 9.20
CA HIS A 92 6.43 -18.66 8.18
C HIS A 92 6.68 -17.61 7.11
N ILE A 93 5.66 -16.79 6.78
CA ILE A 93 5.81 -15.70 5.83
C ILE A 93 6.58 -14.55 6.46
N ARG A 94 6.34 -14.24 7.74
CA ARG A 94 7.15 -13.26 8.48
C ARG A 94 8.61 -13.69 8.55
N ALA A 95 8.87 -14.94 8.94
CA ALA A 95 10.23 -15.49 8.97
C ALA A 95 10.92 -15.46 7.58
N TYR A 96 10.16 -15.68 6.50
CA TYR A 96 10.66 -15.53 5.15
C TYR A 96 11.08 -14.08 4.84
N LEU A 97 10.31 -13.07 5.25
CA LEU A 97 10.66 -11.66 5.05
C LEU A 97 11.88 -11.25 5.86
N GLU A 98 12.01 -11.71 7.10
CA GLU A 98 13.22 -11.54 7.93
C GLU A 98 14.44 -12.15 7.23
N HIS A 99 14.30 -13.39 6.75
CA HIS A 99 15.36 -14.08 5.99
C HIS A 99 15.76 -13.31 4.71
N VAL A 100 14.80 -12.73 4.00
CA VAL A 100 15.10 -11.86 2.82
C VAL A 100 15.91 -10.64 3.26
N ALA A 101 15.53 -9.97 4.36
CA ALA A 101 16.26 -8.82 4.86
C ALA A 101 17.72 -9.16 5.21
N ASP A 102 17.94 -10.32 5.82
CA ASP A 102 19.28 -10.81 6.20
C ASP A 102 20.10 -11.25 4.98
N THR A 103 19.52 -12.10 4.14
CA THR A 103 20.21 -12.69 2.96
C THR A 103 20.68 -11.63 1.98
N PHE A 104 19.88 -10.57 1.79
CA PHE A 104 20.24 -9.47 0.91
C PHE A 104 20.97 -8.32 1.60
N GLY A 105 21.35 -8.47 2.88
CA GLY A 105 22.14 -7.49 3.63
C GLY A 105 21.43 -6.15 3.75
N LEU A 106 20.11 -6.14 4.01
CA LEU A 106 19.33 -4.91 4.06
C LEU A 106 19.38 -4.20 5.41
N ARG A 107 19.83 -4.89 6.49
CA ARG A 107 19.80 -4.34 7.86
C ARG A 107 20.43 -2.94 8.00
N PRO A 108 21.60 -2.62 7.37
CA PRO A 108 22.18 -1.27 7.47
C PRO A 108 21.29 -0.16 6.89
N HIS A 109 20.37 -0.50 5.97
CA HIS A 109 19.48 0.46 5.34
C HIS A 109 18.11 0.57 6.04
N LEU A 110 17.83 -0.32 7.02
CA LEU A 110 16.54 -0.36 7.73
C LEU A 110 16.57 0.58 8.94
N ARG A 111 15.65 1.52 8.99
CA ARG A 111 15.39 2.38 10.16
C ARG A 111 14.05 2.00 10.75
N LEU A 112 14.10 1.17 11.77
CA LEU A 112 12.94 0.73 12.53
C LEU A 112 12.54 1.81 13.56
N ASN A 113 11.26 1.82 13.99
CA ASN A 113 10.69 2.84 14.86
C ASN A 113 10.81 4.27 14.30
N HIS A 114 10.80 4.40 12.97
CA HIS A 114 10.77 5.66 12.24
C HIS A 114 9.42 5.80 11.51
N GLU A 115 8.42 6.33 12.20
CA GLU A 115 7.13 6.64 11.58
C GLU A 115 7.25 7.92 10.75
N VAL A 116 6.90 7.85 9.47
CA VAL A 116 6.77 9.01 8.60
C VAL A 116 5.47 9.74 8.92
N ARG A 117 5.59 11.02 9.27
CA ARG A 117 4.47 11.89 9.66
C ARG A 117 4.01 12.80 8.53
N LEU A 118 4.98 13.31 7.74
CA LEU A 118 4.71 14.19 6.62
C LEU A 118 5.82 14.01 5.57
N MET A 119 5.45 14.12 4.30
CA MET A 119 6.36 14.20 3.16
C MET A 119 5.93 15.40 2.31
N ARG A 120 6.82 16.35 2.09
CA ARG A 120 6.54 17.57 1.33
C ARG A 120 7.55 17.70 0.20
N TRP A 121 7.05 17.98 -1.00
CA TRP A 121 7.90 18.30 -2.13
C TRP A 121 8.38 19.74 -2.07
N ASP A 122 9.68 19.94 -2.25
CA ASP A 122 10.30 21.26 -2.39
C ASP A 122 10.57 21.53 -3.88
N ASN A 123 9.89 22.54 -4.44
CA ASN A 123 9.99 22.90 -5.86
C ASN A 123 11.34 23.54 -6.22
N ASP A 124 11.98 24.24 -5.30
CA ASP A 124 13.25 24.93 -5.54
C ASP A 124 14.41 23.95 -5.42
N ALA A 125 14.37 23.12 -4.39
CA ALA A 125 15.40 22.13 -4.13
C ALA A 125 15.22 20.84 -4.93
N LEU A 126 14.06 20.60 -5.55
CA LEU A 126 13.67 19.39 -6.27
C LEU A 126 13.95 18.10 -5.48
N HIS A 127 13.50 18.08 -4.24
CA HIS A 127 13.58 16.92 -3.36
C HIS A 127 12.36 16.83 -2.43
N TRP A 128 12.22 15.71 -1.77
CA TRP A 128 11.24 15.49 -0.71
C TRP A 128 11.85 15.81 0.66
N GLU A 129 11.17 16.62 1.46
CA GLU A 129 11.40 16.74 2.89
C GLU A 129 10.50 15.73 3.61
N ILE A 130 11.09 14.91 4.48
CA ILE A 130 10.41 13.79 5.15
C ILE A 130 10.53 13.97 6.66
N GLU A 131 9.41 14.31 7.29
CA GLU A 131 9.32 14.35 8.75
C GLU A 131 9.02 12.97 9.29
N THR A 132 9.82 12.54 10.26
CA THR A 132 9.63 11.26 10.95
C THR A 132 9.48 11.45 12.45
N SER A 133 9.13 10.39 13.16
CA SER A 133 9.14 10.37 14.64
C SER A 133 10.54 10.54 15.25
N ARG A 134 11.60 10.55 14.45
CA ARG A 134 13.01 10.61 14.88
C ARG A 134 13.80 11.77 14.27
N GLY A 135 13.15 12.71 13.62
CA GLY A 135 13.76 13.85 12.96
C GLY A 135 13.40 13.97 11.49
N ILE A 136 14.04 14.89 10.80
CA ILE A 136 13.77 15.25 9.41
C ILE A 136 14.94 14.76 8.55
N LEU A 137 14.62 14.18 7.39
CA LEU A 137 15.58 13.88 6.33
C LEU A 137 15.03 14.34 4.98
N THR A 138 15.91 14.43 3.99
CA THR A 138 15.53 14.74 2.61
C THR A 138 15.85 13.60 1.67
N ALA A 139 15.10 13.47 0.57
CA ALA A 139 15.33 12.45 -0.44
C ALA A 139 15.02 12.96 -1.85
N ASP A 140 15.84 12.57 -2.85
CA ASP A 140 15.54 12.90 -4.24
C ASP A 140 14.27 12.16 -4.72
N VAL A 141 14.09 10.93 -4.29
CA VAL A 141 12.94 10.07 -4.66
C VAL A 141 12.32 9.42 -3.43
N VAL A 142 11.00 9.40 -3.39
CA VAL A 142 10.22 8.64 -2.39
C VAL A 142 9.53 7.45 -3.03
N VAL A 143 9.71 6.27 -2.45
CA VAL A 143 8.98 5.04 -2.81
C VAL A 143 8.06 4.64 -1.66
N SER A 144 6.78 4.95 -1.79
CA SER A 144 5.75 4.55 -0.82
C SER A 144 5.42 3.07 -0.98
N ALA A 145 5.85 2.25 -0.04
CA ALA A 145 5.61 0.81 0.04
C ALA A 145 4.78 0.43 1.27
N THR A 146 3.90 1.34 1.70
CA THR A 146 3.08 1.22 2.92
C THR A 146 2.01 0.14 2.84
N GLY A 147 1.60 -0.21 1.62
CA GLY A 147 0.60 -1.23 1.34
C GLY A 147 -0.83 -0.84 1.74
N PRO A 148 -1.87 -1.35 1.05
CA PRO A 148 -3.27 -0.99 1.30
C PRO A 148 -3.92 -1.75 2.46
N LEU A 149 -3.25 -2.73 3.08
CA LEU A 149 -3.77 -3.57 4.17
C LEU A 149 -2.98 -3.35 5.47
N SER A 150 -2.70 -2.09 5.82
CA SER A 150 -1.88 -1.72 6.99
C SER A 150 -2.65 -0.95 8.05
N ASP A 151 -3.63 -0.14 7.65
CA ASP A 151 -4.38 0.70 8.58
C ASP A 151 -5.81 0.15 8.76
N PRO A 152 -6.16 -0.35 9.98
CA PRO A 152 -7.43 -1.00 10.28
C PRO A 152 -8.61 -0.04 10.13
N LYS A 153 -9.72 -0.50 9.53
CA LYS A 153 -10.97 0.25 9.44
C LYS A 153 -11.97 -0.28 10.46
N ILE A 154 -12.10 0.43 11.58
CA ILE A 154 -13.13 0.14 12.59
C ILE A 154 -14.29 1.11 12.33
N PRO A 155 -15.52 0.61 12.11
CA PRO A 155 -16.66 1.48 11.89
C PRO A 155 -17.00 2.26 13.17
N GLU A 156 -17.53 3.46 13.00
CA GLU A 156 -18.11 4.23 14.09
C GLU A 156 -19.44 3.57 14.51
N ILE A 157 -19.49 3.09 15.75
CA ILE A 157 -20.66 2.42 16.32
C ILE A 157 -21.04 3.13 17.60
N PRO A 158 -22.28 3.64 17.70
CA PRO A 158 -22.79 4.25 18.92
C PRO A 158 -22.57 3.33 20.14
N GLY A 159 -22.05 3.89 21.23
CA GLY A 159 -21.81 3.20 22.48
C GLY A 159 -20.58 2.28 22.55
N LEU A 160 -19.85 2.08 21.43
CA LEU A 160 -18.66 1.19 21.40
C LEU A 160 -17.57 1.62 22.40
N ALA A 161 -17.35 2.92 22.57
CA ALA A 161 -16.35 3.44 23.52
C ALA A 161 -16.67 3.12 24.99
N GLY A 162 -17.96 2.87 25.32
CA GLY A 162 -18.44 2.46 26.64
C GLY A 162 -18.50 0.95 26.87
N PHE A 163 -18.07 0.14 25.91
CA PHE A 163 -18.08 -1.31 26.06
C PHE A 163 -17.10 -1.76 27.17
N PRO A 164 -17.59 -2.48 28.21
CA PRO A 164 -16.76 -2.83 29.36
C PRO A 164 -15.74 -3.94 29.08
N GLY A 165 -15.92 -4.68 28.01
CA GLY A 165 -15.06 -5.79 27.59
C GLY A 165 -13.90 -5.37 26.70
N LYS A 166 -13.23 -6.32 26.08
CA LYS A 166 -12.09 -6.07 25.20
C LYS A 166 -12.56 -5.81 23.77
N VAL A 167 -11.97 -4.78 23.14
CA VAL A 167 -12.21 -4.45 21.74
C VAL A 167 -10.88 -4.43 20.99
N PHE A 168 -10.76 -5.16 19.89
CA PHE A 168 -9.59 -5.10 19.03
C PHE A 168 -9.90 -5.47 17.57
N HIS A 169 -9.06 -4.98 16.67
CA HIS A 169 -9.13 -5.34 15.26
C HIS A 169 -8.21 -6.53 14.94
N SER A 170 -8.54 -7.32 13.92
CA SER A 170 -7.73 -8.48 13.50
C SER A 170 -6.25 -8.14 13.27
N ALA A 171 -5.93 -6.95 12.73
CA ALA A 171 -4.56 -6.48 12.53
C ALA A 171 -3.88 -5.91 13.80
N ARG A 172 -4.56 -5.90 14.92
CA ARG A 172 -4.07 -5.47 16.24
C ARG A 172 -4.53 -6.48 17.29
N TRP A 173 -4.24 -7.75 17.01
CA TRP A 173 -4.66 -8.83 17.87
C TRP A 173 -4.01 -8.75 19.25
N ASP A 174 -4.82 -8.76 20.32
CA ASP A 174 -4.33 -8.76 21.68
C ASP A 174 -4.03 -10.20 22.14
N HIS A 175 -2.76 -10.59 22.05
CA HIS A 175 -2.30 -11.92 22.48
C HIS A 175 -2.30 -12.10 24.00
N GLY A 176 -2.39 -11.02 24.76
CA GLY A 176 -2.46 -11.05 26.23
C GLY A 176 -3.87 -11.34 26.77
N TYR A 177 -4.90 -11.24 25.91
CA TYR A 177 -6.27 -11.44 26.33
C TYR A 177 -6.74 -12.89 26.08
N ASP A 178 -7.07 -13.59 27.17
CA ASP A 178 -7.56 -14.97 27.10
C ASP A 178 -9.04 -15.03 26.70
N LEU A 179 -9.32 -15.67 25.59
CA LEU A 179 -10.67 -15.84 25.04
C LEU A 179 -11.37 -17.12 25.56
N ARG A 180 -10.69 -17.99 26.29
CA ARG A 180 -11.27 -19.26 26.74
C ARG A 180 -12.48 -19.04 27.61
N GLY A 181 -13.57 -19.76 27.28
CA GLY A 181 -14.85 -19.66 27.97
C GLY A 181 -15.60 -18.33 27.82
N LYS A 182 -15.05 -17.33 27.11
CA LYS A 182 -15.67 -16.03 26.89
C LYS A 182 -16.76 -16.05 25.81
N ARG A 183 -17.67 -15.08 25.90
CA ARG A 183 -18.63 -14.72 24.82
C ARG A 183 -17.91 -13.76 23.87
N VAL A 184 -17.61 -14.21 22.68
CA VAL A 184 -16.83 -13.42 21.71
C VAL A 184 -17.68 -13.07 20.50
N ALA A 185 -17.80 -11.78 20.22
CA ALA A 185 -18.43 -11.28 18.99
C ALA A 185 -17.37 -11.02 17.92
N VAL A 186 -17.56 -11.60 16.72
CA VAL A 186 -16.73 -11.32 15.54
C VAL A 186 -17.55 -10.49 14.55
N ILE A 187 -17.06 -9.30 14.22
CA ILE A 187 -17.76 -8.37 13.33
C ILE A 187 -17.13 -8.45 11.94
N GLY A 188 -17.91 -8.94 10.96
CA GLY A 188 -17.48 -9.08 9.57
C GLY A 188 -17.19 -10.52 9.15
N THR A 189 -17.17 -10.76 7.84
CA THR A 189 -17.05 -12.07 7.19
C THR A 189 -15.99 -12.10 6.10
N GLY A 190 -15.00 -11.20 6.18
CA GLY A 190 -13.89 -11.12 5.24
C GLY A 190 -12.82 -12.21 5.45
N ALA A 191 -11.69 -12.07 4.73
CA ALA A 191 -10.60 -13.05 4.76
C ALA A 191 -10.06 -13.33 6.17
N SER A 192 -10.01 -12.32 7.05
CA SER A 192 -9.59 -12.51 8.44
C SER A 192 -10.62 -13.30 9.24
N ALA A 193 -11.90 -12.92 9.16
CA ALA A 193 -12.97 -13.53 9.94
C ALA A 193 -13.14 -15.03 9.64
N ILE A 194 -13.05 -15.46 8.35
CA ILE A 194 -13.16 -16.87 7.98
C ILE A 194 -12.00 -17.73 8.51
N GLN A 195 -10.92 -17.11 8.97
CA GLN A 195 -9.77 -17.78 9.60
C GLN A 195 -9.85 -17.71 11.13
N ILE A 196 -10.27 -16.56 11.67
CA ILE A 196 -10.44 -16.34 13.11
C ILE A 196 -11.52 -17.27 13.66
N VAL A 197 -12.72 -17.25 13.06
CA VAL A 197 -13.89 -18.02 13.55
C VAL A 197 -13.56 -19.49 13.81
N PRO A 198 -13.04 -20.28 12.86
CA PRO A 198 -12.73 -21.68 13.13
C PRO A 198 -11.54 -21.87 14.09
N ALA A 199 -10.65 -20.88 14.21
CA ALA A 199 -9.49 -20.97 15.08
C ALA A 199 -9.85 -20.77 16.56
N ILE A 200 -10.77 -19.83 16.87
CA ILE A 200 -11.15 -19.53 18.27
C ILE A 200 -12.40 -20.30 18.72
N GLN A 201 -13.23 -20.79 17.80
CA GLN A 201 -14.49 -21.48 18.12
C GLN A 201 -14.36 -22.62 19.15
N PRO A 202 -13.30 -23.46 19.11
CA PRO A 202 -13.16 -24.55 20.10
C PRO A 202 -12.86 -24.07 21.52
N GLU A 203 -12.37 -22.87 21.71
CA GLU A 203 -11.87 -22.34 22.98
C GLU A 203 -12.88 -21.42 23.67
N VAL A 204 -13.69 -20.70 22.87
CA VAL A 204 -14.65 -19.74 23.43
C VAL A 204 -15.92 -20.39 23.95
N GLY A 205 -16.52 -19.83 24.99
CA GLY A 205 -17.80 -20.30 25.53
C GLY A 205 -18.95 -20.09 24.53
N ARG A 206 -19.03 -18.91 23.91
CA ARG A 206 -19.98 -18.59 22.86
C ARG A 206 -19.32 -17.70 21.82
N LEU A 207 -19.59 -17.94 20.54
CA LEU A 207 -19.14 -17.11 19.43
C LEU A 207 -20.35 -16.56 18.70
N THR A 208 -20.45 -15.24 18.60
CA THR A 208 -21.48 -14.58 17.78
C THR A 208 -20.82 -13.93 16.56
N LEU A 209 -21.20 -14.38 15.34
CA LEU A 209 -20.71 -13.81 14.10
C LEU A 209 -21.72 -12.83 13.52
N PHE A 210 -21.37 -11.54 13.43
CA PHE A 210 -22.17 -10.53 12.75
C PHE A 210 -21.84 -10.50 11.26
N GLN A 211 -22.82 -10.80 10.44
CA GLN A 211 -22.70 -10.94 8.99
C GLN A 211 -23.64 -9.99 8.25
N ARG A 212 -23.14 -8.86 7.77
CA ARG A 212 -23.93 -7.99 6.89
C ARG A 212 -24.17 -8.61 5.49
N THR A 213 -23.18 -9.32 4.97
CA THR A 213 -23.24 -9.97 3.65
C THR A 213 -22.45 -11.28 3.72
N PRO A 214 -23.05 -12.42 3.33
CA PRO A 214 -22.37 -13.71 3.32
C PRO A 214 -21.26 -13.74 2.23
N PRO A 215 -20.08 -14.33 2.50
CA PRO A 215 -19.03 -14.48 1.52
C PRO A 215 -19.16 -15.77 0.71
N TRP A 216 -18.63 -15.77 -0.52
CA TRP A 216 -18.37 -17.01 -1.23
C TRP A 216 -17.11 -17.69 -0.68
N VAL A 217 -17.25 -18.91 -0.16
CA VAL A 217 -16.14 -19.69 0.43
C VAL A 217 -15.96 -21.01 -0.30
N MET A 218 -14.81 -21.18 -0.91
CA MET A 218 -14.38 -22.40 -1.58
C MET A 218 -13.55 -23.28 -0.63
N PRO A 219 -13.47 -24.59 -0.85
CA PRO A 219 -12.56 -25.45 -0.13
C PRO A 219 -11.11 -24.98 -0.28
N ARG A 220 -10.36 -25.00 0.82
CA ARG A 220 -8.92 -24.76 0.82
C ARG A 220 -8.20 -26.10 0.75
N VAL A 221 -7.64 -26.44 -0.42
CA VAL A 221 -6.86 -27.66 -0.61
C VAL A 221 -5.45 -27.43 -0.09
N ASP A 222 -5.30 -27.46 1.23
CA ASP A 222 -4.03 -27.27 1.92
C ASP A 222 -3.46 -28.60 2.43
N ARG A 223 -2.17 -28.84 2.17
CA ARG A 223 -1.44 -30.00 2.67
C ARG A 223 -0.06 -29.64 3.19
N ALA A 224 0.49 -30.47 4.02
CA ALA A 224 1.89 -30.41 4.39
C ALA A 224 2.76 -30.69 3.14
N ILE A 225 3.86 -29.96 3.00
CA ILE A 225 4.92 -30.23 2.01
C ILE A 225 5.90 -31.21 2.69
N SER A 226 6.05 -32.38 2.10
CA SER A 226 6.86 -33.44 2.69
C SER A 226 8.36 -33.06 2.76
N GLY A 227 9.09 -33.70 3.67
CA GLY A 227 10.55 -33.52 3.76
C GLY A 227 11.27 -33.89 2.47
N ALA A 228 10.79 -34.91 1.76
CA ALA A 228 11.33 -35.31 0.47
C ALA A 228 11.12 -34.25 -0.61
N GLU A 229 9.91 -33.65 -0.69
CA GLU A 229 9.60 -32.56 -1.61
C GLU A 229 10.48 -31.32 -1.33
N ARG A 230 10.69 -30.97 -0.06
CA ARG A 230 11.58 -29.87 0.32
C ARG A 230 13.06 -30.14 -0.04
N ARG A 231 13.55 -31.37 0.20
CA ARG A 231 14.91 -31.78 -0.20
C ARG A 231 15.07 -31.72 -1.72
N LEU A 232 14.06 -32.16 -2.48
CA LEU A 232 14.07 -32.06 -3.95
C LEU A 232 14.19 -30.61 -4.41
N HIS A 233 13.40 -29.68 -3.83
CA HIS A 233 13.46 -28.27 -4.18
C HIS A 233 14.80 -27.60 -3.82
N ARG A 234 15.46 -28.05 -2.73
CA ARG A 234 16.81 -27.59 -2.39
C ARG A 234 17.87 -28.14 -3.34
N ALA A 235 17.83 -29.44 -3.63
CA ALA A 235 18.81 -30.10 -4.50
C ALA A 235 18.66 -29.66 -5.97
N LEU A 236 17.42 -29.44 -6.41
CA LEU A 236 17.07 -29.09 -7.78
C LEU A 236 16.17 -27.84 -7.81
N PRO A 237 16.73 -26.61 -7.65
CA PRO A 237 15.95 -25.38 -7.50
C PRO A 237 15.00 -25.09 -8.68
N PHE A 238 15.31 -25.58 -9.88
CA PHE A 238 14.44 -25.42 -11.05
C PHE A 238 13.05 -26.06 -10.84
N THR A 239 12.92 -27.10 -10.01
CA THR A 239 11.64 -27.77 -9.71
C THR A 239 10.68 -26.83 -8.98
N GLY A 240 11.18 -26.02 -8.06
CA GLY A 240 10.42 -24.95 -7.41
C GLY A 240 9.98 -23.86 -8.39
N THR A 241 10.88 -23.47 -9.29
CA THR A 241 10.59 -22.51 -10.37
C THR A 241 9.52 -23.03 -11.32
N LEU A 242 9.61 -24.30 -11.73
CA LEU A 242 8.60 -24.93 -12.59
C LEU A 242 7.23 -24.96 -11.90
N ARG A 243 7.20 -25.33 -10.63
CA ARG A 243 5.96 -25.31 -9.82
C ARG A 243 5.37 -23.90 -9.74
N ARG A 244 6.20 -22.87 -9.50
CA ARG A 244 5.76 -21.47 -9.50
C ARG A 244 5.15 -21.07 -10.85
N ARG A 245 5.80 -21.41 -11.97
CA ARG A 245 5.31 -21.13 -13.33
C ARG A 245 3.98 -21.84 -13.62
N PHE A 246 3.86 -23.10 -13.22
CA PHE A 246 2.61 -23.86 -13.36
C PHE A 246 1.45 -23.21 -12.59
N LEU A 247 1.67 -22.86 -11.31
CA LEU A 247 0.67 -22.16 -10.49
C LEU A 247 0.30 -20.79 -11.08
N TRP A 248 1.29 -20.05 -11.56
CA TRP A 248 1.07 -18.78 -12.26
C TRP A 248 0.21 -18.97 -13.51
N GLY A 249 0.53 -19.92 -14.36
CA GLY A 249 -0.22 -20.21 -15.60
C GLY A 249 -1.70 -20.53 -15.33
N ILE A 250 -1.99 -21.33 -14.30
CA ILE A 250 -3.37 -21.61 -13.89
C ILE A 250 -4.09 -20.31 -13.50
N ARG A 251 -3.45 -19.42 -12.72
CA ARG A 251 -4.05 -18.15 -12.31
C ARG A 251 -4.28 -17.21 -13.50
N GLU A 252 -3.38 -17.18 -14.47
CA GLU A 252 -3.52 -16.40 -15.70
C GLU A 252 -4.72 -16.89 -16.56
N LEU A 253 -4.96 -18.20 -16.59
CA LEU A 253 -6.14 -18.75 -17.24
C LEU A 253 -7.42 -18.39 -16.48
N GLN A 254 -7.41 -18.55 -15.15
CA GLN A 254 -8.58 -18.25 -14.32
C GLN A 254 -9.02 -16.79 -14.40
N VAL A 255 -8.09 -15.82 -14.54
CA VAL A 255 -8.44 -14.40 -14.62
C VAL A 255 -9.33 -14.09 -15.82
N GLN A 256 -9.32 -14.89 -16.88
CA GLN A 256 -10.20 -14.71 -18.05
C GLN A 256 -11.68 -14.82 -17.66
N ALA A 257 -12.03 -15.73 -16.73
CA ALA A 257 -13.39 -15.86 -16.23
C ALA A 257 -13.86 -14.61 -15.47
N PHE A 258 -12.96 -13.93 -14.76
CA PHE A 258 -13.30 -12.69 -14.02
C PHE A 258 -13.43 -11.46 -14.93
N THR A 259 -12.67 -11.42 -16.02
CA THR A 259 -12.51 -10.21 -16.84
C THR A 259 -13.26 -10.26 -18.16
N LYS A 260 -13.33 -11.42 -18.83
CA LYS A 260 -13.88 -11.57 -20.18
C LYS A 260 -15.11 -12.46 -20.25
N ARG A 261 -15.24 -13.46 -19.34
CA ARG A 261 -16.26 -14.51 -19.39
C ARG A 261 -16.95 -14.75 -18.06
N PRO A 262 -17.57 -13.71 -17.43
CA PRO A 262 -18.17 -13.85 -16.10
C PRO A 262 -19.22 -14.96 -15.99
N ASN A 263 -19.84 -15.35 -17.11
CA ASN A 263 -20.85 -16.41 -17.13
C ASN A 263 -20.26 -17.80 -16.84
N GLU A 264 -18.97 -18.03 -17.11
CA GLU A 264 -18.29 -19.30 -16.80
C GLU A 264 -18.11 -19.50 -15.28
N LEU A 265 -18.28 -18.46 -14.46
CA LEU A 265 -18.19 -18.53 -13.01
C LEU A 265 -19.34 -19.33 -12.37
N GLY A 266 -20.41 -19.65 -13.09
CA GLY A 266 -21.52 -20.46 -12.59
C GLY A 266 -21.09 -21.86 -12.10
N PHE A 267 -20.11 -22.48 -12.75
CA PHE A 267 -19.54 -23.74 -12.27
C PHE A 267 -18.84 -23.56 -10.91
N VAL A 268 -18.11 -22.46 -10.73
CA VAL A 268 -17.41 -22.16 -9.46
C VAL A 268 -18.43 -21.87 -8.35
N GLU A 269 -19.54 -21.19 -8.67
CA GLU A 269 -20.67 -21.02 -7.72
C GLU A 269 -21.25 -22.35 -7.26
N SER A 270 -21.45 -23.28 -8.19
CA SER A 270 -21.99 -24.61 -7.87
C SER A 270 -21.07 -25.38 -6.90
N LEU A 271 -19.76 -25.31 -7.13
CA LEU A 271 -18.77 -25.88 -6.21
C LEU A 271 -18.78 -25.23 -4.82
N ALA A 272 -18.90 -23.90 -4.77
CA ALA A 272 -18.98 -23.17 -3.50
C ALA A 272 -20.26 -23.53 -2.72
N ARG A 273 -21.42 -23.63 -3.42
CA ARG A 273 -22.68 -24.09 -2.82
C ARG A 273 -22.60 -25.53 -2.32
N ALA A 274 -22.00 -26.43 -3.09
CA ALA A 274 -21.78 -27.82 -2.67
C ALA A 274 -20.91 -27.91 -1.41
N ASN A 275 -19.84 -27.12 -1.32
CA ASN A 275 -19.00 -27.02 -0.12
C ASN A 275 -19.81 -26.58 1.12
N MET A 276 -20.65 -25.57 0.98
CA MET A 276 -21.53 -25.09 2.05
C MET A 276 -22.55 -26.15 2.46
N THR A 277 -23.28 -26.72 1.50
CA THR A 277 -24.33 -27.73 1.75
C THR A 277 -23.79 -29.01 2.41
N LYS A 278 -22.54 -29.37 2.08
CA LYS A 278 -21.86 -30.49 2.74
C LYS A 278 -21.71 -30.28 4.25
N ALA A 279 -21.37 -29.07 4.68
CA ALA A 279 -21.11 -28.73 6.07
C ALA A 279 -22.36 -28.26 6.84
N ILE A 280 -23.24 -27.46 6.22
CA ILE A 280 -24.41 -26.86 6.85
C ILE A 280 -25.66 -27.66 6.46
N LYS A 281 -26.18 -28.41 7.42
CA LYS A 281 -27.39 -29.24 7.22
C LYS A 281 -28.68 -28.47 7.47
N ASP A 282 -28.66 -27.54 8.43
CA ASP A 282 -29.80 -26.66 8.72
C ASP A 282 -30.13 -25.76 7.51
N PRO A 283 -31.35 -25.84 6.97
CA PRO A 283 -31.74 -25.03 5.82
C PRO A 283 -31.87 -23.55 6.15
N VAL A 284 -32.22 -23.17 7.38
CA VAL A 284 -32.32 -21.77 7.83
C VAL A 284 -30.94 -21.13 7.87
N LEU A 285 -29.99 -21.78 8.52
CA LEU A 285 -28.61 -21.30 8.56
C LEU A 285 -28.01 -21.25 7.14
N ARG A 286 -28.28 -22.26 6.31
CA ARG A 286 -27.79 -22.29 4.93
C ARG A 286 -28.34 -21.12 4.10
N ALA A 287 -29.61 -20.77 4.26
CA ALA A 287 -30.21 -19.61 3.59
C ALA A 287 -29.49 -18.30 3.99
N LYS A 288 -29.23 -18.09 5.28
CA LYS A 288 -28.47 -16.94 5.80
C LYS A 288 -27.03 -16.86 5.27
N LEU A 289 -26.40 -18.02 4.97
CA LEU A 289 -25.01 -18.10 4.48
C LEU A 289 -24.90 -18.09 2.95
N THR A 290 -26.02 -18.05 2.22
CA THR A 290 -26.02 -18.06 0.75
C THR A 290 -25.88 -16.65 0.19
N PRO A 291 -24.79 -16.34 -0.56
CA PRO A 291 -24.63 -15.03 -1.18
C PRO A 291 -25.66 -14.80 -2.30
N SER A 292 -26.14 -13.56 -2.42
CA SER A 292 -27.07 -13.11 -3.46
C SER A 292 -26.37 -12.50 -4.68
N TYR A 293 -25.06 -12.32 -4.62
CA TYR A 293 -24.25 -11.71 -5.68
C TYR A 293 -23.39 -12.77 -6.39
N ARG A 294 -22.92 -12.45 -7.61
CA ARG A 294 -22.11 -13.36 -8.43
C ARG A 294 -20.74 -13.62 -7.75
N ILE A 295 -20.32 -14.90 -7.74
CA ILE A 295 -19.01 -15.29 -7.26
C ILE A 295 -17.90 -14.54 -8.03
N GLY A 296 -16.87 -14.08 -7.30
CA GLY A 296 -15.78 -13.27 -7.87
C GLY A 296 -16.00 -11.76 -7.81
N CYS A 297 -17.25 -11.29 -7.61
CA CYS A 297 -17.53 -9.86 -7.38
C CYS A 297 -16.75 -9.31 -6.17
N LYS A 298 -16.71 -10.08 -5.09
CA LYS A 298 -15.75 -9.92 -3.97
C LYS A 298 -14.70 -11.01 -4.09
N ARG A 299 -13.58 -10.86 -3.36
CA ARG A 299 -12.55 -11.91 -3.28
C ARG A 299 -13.20 -13.24 -2.87
N ILE A 300 -12.97 -14.29 -3.65
CA ILE A 300 -13.37 -15.66 -3.31
C ILE A 300 -12.48 -16.12 -2.16
N LEU A 301 -13.08 -16.48 -1.04
CA LEU A 301 -12.37 -16.89 0.17
C LEU A 301 -12.13 -18.40 0.17
N LEU A 302 -11.04 -18.84 0.81
CA LEU A 302 -10.64 -20.24 0.87
C LEU A 302 -10.63 -20.74 2.32
N SER A 303 -11.55 -21.65 2.67
CA SER A 303 -11.56 -22.30 3.98
C SER A 303 -12.28 -23.65 3.92
N SER A 304 -11.69 -24.67 4.51
CA SER A 304 -12.33 -25.97 4.70
C SER A 304 -12.92 -26.13 6.12
N SER A 305 -12.65 -25.19 7.03
CA SER A 305 -13.06 -25.23 8.44
C SER A 305 -14.13 -24.20 8.80
N TYR A 306 -14.35 -23.16 8.00
CA TYR A 306 -15.30 -22.07 8.31
C TYR A 306 -16.74 -22.57 8.47
N TYR A 307 -17.30 -23.23 7.46
CA TYR A 307 -18.66 -23.74 7.54
C TYR A 307 -18.84 -24.81 8.64
N PRO A 308 -17.90 -25.78 8.82
CA PRO A 308 -17.96 -26.69 9.97
C PRO A 308 -17.96 -25.98 11.34
N ALA A 309 -17.23 -24.88 11.50
CA ALA A 309 -17.24 -24.10 12.73
C ALA A 309 -18.59 -23.40 12.96
N LEU A 310 -19.20 -22.85 11.90
CA LEU A 310 -20.53 -22.22 11.99
C LEU A 310 -21.65 -23.20 12.32
N ALA A 311 -21.47 -24.48 12.08
CA ALA A 311 -22.45 -25.53 12.43
C ALA A 311 -22.32 -26.00 13.90
N ARG A 312 -21.41 -25.44 14.70
CA ARG A 312 -21.23 -25.83 16.09
C ARG A 312 -22.27 -25.18 17.00
N PRO A 313 -22.70 -25.88 18.09
CA PRO A 313 -23.79 -25.40 18.95
C PRO A 313 -23.45 -24.12 19.74
N ASN A 314 -22.15 -23.81 19.92
CA ASN A 314 -21.70 -22.59 20.59
C ASN A 314 -21.47 -21.43 19.64
N VAL A 315 -21.96 -21.50 18.38
CA VAL A 315 -21.83 -20.43 17.39
C VAL A 315 -23.18 -19.93 16.95
N ASP A 316 -23.40 -18.64 17.06
CA ASP A 316 -24.57 -17.93 16.55
C ASP A 316 -24.20 -17.09 15.34
N LEU A 317 -25.07 -17.08 14.34
CA LEU A 317 -24.98 -16.21 13.19
C LEU A 317 -26.08 -15.13 13.26
N VAL A 318 -25.68 -13.88 13.47
CA VAL A 318 -26.52 -12.70 13.31
C VAL A 318 -26.37 -12.23 11.87
N ALA A 319 -27.39 -12.44 11.04
CA ALA A 319 -27.37 -12.09 9.60
C ALA A 319 -27.65 -10.60 9.38
N SER A 320 -27.04 -9.75 10.19
CA SER A 320 -27.19 -8.30 10.21
C SER A 320 -25.87 -7.64 10.61
N GLY A 321 -25.75 -6.33 10.39
CA GLY A 321 -24.61 -5.54 10.88
C GLY A 321 -24.77 -5.15 12.34
N LEU A 322 -23.67 -4.99 13.07
CA LEU A 322 -23.69 -4.35 14.39
C LEU A 322 -24.06 -2.88 14.24
N ALA A 323 -25.09 -2.42 14.93
CA ALA A 323 -25.62 -1.06 14.86
C ALA A 323 -25.30 -0.23 16.10
N GLU A 324 -25.33 -0.85 17.29
CA GLU A 324 -25.16 -0.14 18.57
C GLU A 324 -24.56 -1.08 19.62
N VAL A 325 -23.91 -0.50 20.63
CA VAL A 325 -23.41 -1.19 21.84
C VAL A 325 -24.02 -0.51 23.07
N ARG A 326 -24.69 -1.29 23.93
CA ARG A 326 -25.29 -0.84 25.21
C ARG A 326 -24.69 -1.61 26.36
N GLY A 327 -23.68 -1.07 27.04
CA GLY A 327 -22.92 -1.82 28.04
C GLY A 327 -22.28 -3.05 27.41
N SER A 328 -22.60 -4.26 27.89
CA SER A 328 -22.14 -5.55 27.31
C SER A 328 -23.03 -6.09 26.19
N THR A 329 -24.18 -5.46 25.93
CA THR A 329 -25.15 -5.89 24.90
C THR A 329 -24.81 -5.28 23.54
N LEU A 330 -24.66 -6.12 22.54
CA LEU A 330 -24.47 -5.75 21.13
C LEU A 330 -25.82 -5.83 20.42
N VAL A 331 -26.23 -4.74 19.78
CA VAL A 331 -27.49 -4.61 19.06
C VAL A 331 -27.24 -4.59 17.57
N ALA A 332 -27.80 -5.54 16.84
CA ALA A 332 -27.74 -5.60 15.38
C ALA A 332 -28.77 -4.65 14.74
N ALA A 333 -28.57 -4.29 13.47
CA ALA A 333 -29.47 -3.41 12.73
C ALA A 333 -30.89 -4.01 12.52
N ASP A 334 -31.06 -5.32 12.69
CA ASP A 334 -32.38 -5.99 12.67
C ASP A 334 -33.02 -6.09 14.07
N GLY A 335 -32.42 -5.48 15.09
CA GLY A 335 -32.87 -5.51 16.47
C GLY A 335 -32.43 -6.74 17.28
N THR A 336 -31.68 -7.68 16.71
CA THR A 336 -31.15 -8.83 17.44
C THR A 336 -30.15 -8.35 18.49
N GLU A 337 -30.31 -8.80 19.73
CA GLU A 337 -29.42 -8.49 20.84
C GLU A 337 -28.58 -9.71 21.24
N THR A 338 -27.33 -9.47 21.62
CA THR A 338 -26.42 -10.51 22.15
C THR A 338 -25.43 -9.90 23.14
N GLU A 339 -25.07 -10.68 24.14
CA GLU A 339 -24.06 -10.32 25.14
C GLU A 339 -22.66 -10.72 24.67
N ALA A 340 -21.67 -9.88 24.95
CA ALA A 340 -20.27 -10.18 24.65
C ALA A 340 -19.34 -9.73 25.78
N ASP A 341 -18.22 -10.47 25.93
CA ASP A 341 -17.09 -10.13 26.79
C ASP A 341 -15.92 -9.57 25.98
N ALA A 342 -15.91 -9.85 24.65
CA ALA A 342 -14.94 -9.30 23.72
C ALA A 342 -15.55 -9.09 22.32
N ILE A 343 -15.10 -8.04 21.63
CA ILE A 343 -15.45 -7.70 20.26
C ILE A 343 -14.19 -7.75 19.39
N VAL A 344 -14.22 -8.57 18.34
CA VAL A 344 -13.16 -8.69 17.34
C VAL A 344 -13.63 -8.13 16.02
N PHE A 345 -13.02 -7.02 15.57
CA PHE A 345 -13.31 -6.44 14.27
C PHE A 345 -12.51 -7.12 13.16
N GLY A 346 -13.19 -7.79 12.23
CA GLY A 346 -12.70 -8.29 10.96
C GLY A 346 -13.22 -7.43 9.79
N THR A 347 -13.24 -6.11 9.99
CA THR A 347 -13.93 -5.13 9.12
C THR A 347 -13.07 -4.57 8.00
N GLY A 348 -11.82 -5.03 7.88
CA GLY A 348 -10.91 -4.67 6.80
C GLY A 348 -10.09 -3.42 7.09
N PHE A 349 -9.69 -2.73 6.02
CA PHE A 349 -8.66 -1.69 6.04
C PHE A 349 -9.08 -0.48 5.21
N HIS A 350 -8.41 0.65 5.43
CA HIS A 350 -8.51 1.83 4.59
C HIS A 350 -7.78 1.60 3.27
N VAL A 351 -8.49 1.14 2.24
CA VAL A 351 -7.90 0.75 0.94
C VAL A 351 -8.07 1.82 -0.11
N THR A 352 -9.24 2.48 -0.16
CA THR A 352 -9.57 3.56 -1.09
C THR A 352 -9.40 4.95 -0.48
N ASP A 353 -9.24 5.00 0.81
CA ASP A 353 -9.05 6.17 1.68
C ASP A 353 -7.78 6.00 2.54
N MET A 354 -6.64 5.74 1.89
CA MET A 354 -5.37 5.41 2.57
C MET A 354 -4.85 6.59 3.40
N PRO A 355 -4.64 6.45 4.73
CA PRO A 355 -4.19 7.55 5.60
C PRO A 355 -2.83 8.15 5.21
N ILE A 356 -1.97 7.37 4.56
CA ILE A 356 -0.70 7.88 4.07
C ILE A 356 -0.88 8.98 3.01
N ALA A 357 -1.97 9.00 2.26
CA ALA A 357 -2.23 10.01 1.24
C ALA A 357 -2.43 11.42 1.83
N GLU A 358 -2.87 11.53 3.08
CA GLU A 358 -2.97 12.82 3.80
C GLU A 358 -1.60 13.38 4.18
N ARG A 359 -0.58 12.52 4.21
CA ARG A 359 0.79 12.83 4.65
C ARG A 359 1.74 13.11 3.48
N VAL A 360 1.26 13.17 2.25
CA VAL A 360 2.06 13.43 1.04
C VAL A 360 1.59 14.73 0.42
N VAL A 361 2.41 15.78 0.46
CA VAL A 361 2.11 17.11 -0.10
C VAL A 361 2.93 17.29 -1.37
N GLY A 362 2.25 17.47 -2.49
CA GLY A 362 2.86 17.60 -3.82
C GLY A 362 3.36 19.00 -4.16
N ALA A 363 3.73 19.19 -5.43
CA ALA A 363 4.31 20.42 -5.97
C ALA A 363 3.36 21.62 -5.89
N ASP A 364 2.05 21.39 -5.99
CA ASP A 364 1.02 22.44 -5.91
C ASP A 364 0.58 22.71 -4.44
N GLY A 365 1.24 22.12 -3.46
CA GLY A 365 0.92 22.27 -2.04
C GLY A 365 -0.31 21.51 -1.56
N ILE A 366 -0.97 20.72 -2.44
CA ILE A 366 -2.11 19.88 -2.08
C ILE A 366 -1.65 18.48 -1.63
N THR A 367 -2.46 17.84 -0.79
CA THR A 367 -2.20 16.47 -0.38
C THR A 367 -2.57 15.47 -1.48
N LEU A 368 -1.97 14.29 -1.42
CA LEU A 368 -2.32 13.19 -2.31
C LEU A 368 -3.78 12.74 -2.09
N ALA A 369 -4.29 12.86 -0.84
CA ALA A 369 -5.69 12.60 -0.52
C ALA A 369 -6.62 13.58 -1.24
N GLU A 370 -6.29 14.87 -1.25
CA GLU A 370 -7.04 15.90 -2.01
C GLU A 370 -6.98 15.65 -3.52
N ALA A 371 -5.80 15.29 -4.05
CA ALA A 371 -5.65 14.94 -5.46
C ALA A 371 -6.48 13.71 -5.85
N TRP A 372 -6.73 12.81 -4.91
CA TRP A 372 -7.51 11.59 -5.09
C TRP A 372 -8.96 11.66 -4.59
N LYS A 373 -9.45 12.85 -4.18
CA LYS A 373 -10.81 13.02 -3.63
C LYS A 373 -11.92 12.52 -4.55
N ASP A 374 -11.72 12.66 -5.87
CA ASP A 374 -12.66 12.18 -6.88
C ASP A 374 -12.34 10.74 -7.34
N GLY A 375 -11.53 10.01 -6.59
CA GLY A 375 -11.06 8.65 -6.79
C GLY A 375 -9.59 8.55 -7.13
N MET A 376 -8.96 7.49 -6.66
CA MET A 376 -7.52 7.29 -6.83
C MET A 376 -7.15 7.07 -8.29
N GLU A 377 -6.25 7.89 -8.82
CA GLU A 377 -5.66 7.77 -10.15
C GLU A 377 -4.14 7.74 -10.10
N SER A 378 -3.54 6.98 -11.01
CA SER A 378 -2.09 6.89 -11.14
C SER A 378 -1.68 6.46 -12.54
N LEU A 379 -0.47 6.76 -12.94
CA LEU A 379 0.12 6.17 -14.14
C LEU A 379 0.69 4.79 -13.77
N ARG A 380 0.18 3.73 -14.37
CA ARG A 380 0.60 2.31 -14.17
C ARG A 380 0.57 1.83 -12.71
N GLY A 381 -0.30 2.42 -11.87
CA GLY A 381 -0.34 2.07 -10.46
C GLY A 381 0.89 2.51 -9.66
N ALA A 382 1.72 3.39 -10.21
CA ALA A 382 3.01 3.73 -9.64
C ALA A 382 3.20 5.23 -9.33
N THR A 383 2.89 6.14 -10.25
CA THR A 383 3.17 7.58 -10.10
C THR A 383 1.89 8.41 -10.22
N ALA A 384 1.83 9.56 -9.54
CA ALA A 384 0.68 10.46 -9.51
C ALA A 384 1.04 11.85 -10.04
N ALA A 385 0.12 12.48 -10.79
CA ALA A 385 0.31 13.83 -11.32
C ALA A 385 0.36 14.86 -10.16
N GLY A 386 1.28 15.81 -10.23
CA GLY A 386 1.53 16.79 -9.17
C GLY A 386 2.49 16.31 -8.06
N PHE A 387 2.99 15.07 -8.14
CA PHE A 387 3.91 14.48 -7.15
C PHE A 387 5.20 14.00 -7.85
N PRO A 388 6.12 14.93 -8.17
CA PRO A 388 7.37 14.58 -8.84
C PRO A 388 8.22 13.63 -7.99
N ASN A 389 8.95 12.72 -8.63
CA ASN A 389 9.84 11.76 -7.96
C ASN A 389 9.17 10.96 -6.83
N TRP A 390 7.84 10.82 -6.87
CA TRP A 390 7.09 9.99 -5.94
C TRP A 390 6.56 8.75 -6.66
N MET A 391 6.73 7.60 -6.02
CA MET A 391 6.22 6.33 -6.51
C MET A 391 5.51 5.57 -5.41
N THR A 392 4.51 4.76 -5.79
CA THR A 392 3.88 3.80 -4.87
C THR A 392 3.99 2.37 -5.38
N ILE A 393 4.25 1.45 -4.47
CA ILE A 393 4.16 0.00 -4.70
C ILE A 393 2.80 -0.46 -4.20
N ILE A 394 2.04 -1.14 -5.04
CA ILE A 394 0.62 -1.50 -4.84
C ILE A 394 -0.26 -0.23 -4.77
N GLY A 395 -0.13 0.63 -5.76
CA GLY A 395 -1.00 1.79 -5.92
C GLY A 395 -2.33 1.47 -6.63
N PRO A 396 -3.05 2.49 -7.10
CA PRO A 396 -4.36 2.35 -7.74
C PRO A 396 -4.37 1.36 -8.91
N ASN A 397 -5.43 0.52 -8.96
CA ASN A 397 -5.64 -0.50 -9.99
C ASN A 397 -4.48 -1.51 -10.18
N THR A 398 -3.86 -1.91 -9.09
CA THR A 398 -2.82 -2.96 -9.07
C THR A 398 -3.25 -4.24 -8.37
N GLY A 399 -4.34 -4.20 -7.61
CA GLY A 399 -4.88 -5.34 -6.86
C GLY A 399 -5.25 -6.52 -7.76
N LEU A 400 -5.09 -7.74 -7.26
CA LEU A 400 -5.43 -8.96 -7.97
C LEU A 400 -6.57 -9.71 -7.27
N GLY A 401 -7.64 -10.01 -8.00
CA GLY A 401 -8.79 -10.75 -7.47
C GLY A 401 -8.51 -12.23 -7.23
N ASN A 402 -7.52 -12.83 -7.89
CA ASN A 402 -7.33 -14.28 -7.93
C ASN A 402 -5.87 -14.76 -7.90
N SER A 403 -4.87 -13.86 -7.85
CA SER A 403 -3.45 -14.22 -7.95
C SER A 403 -2.60 -13.59 -6.85
N SER A 404 -1.27 -13.77 -6.93
CA SER A 404 -0.30 -13.28 -5.97
C SER A 404 0.06 -11.82 -6.22
N MET A 405 -0.10 -10.97 -5.20
CA MET A 405 0.36 -9.58 -5.26
C MET A 405 1.88 -9.45 -5.46
N ILE A 406 2.66 -10.49 -5.14
CA ILE A 406 4.11 -10.47 -5.35
C ILE A 406 4.46 -10.29 -6.84
N LEU A 407 3.64 -10.83 -7.75
CA LEU A 407 3.83 -10.66 -9.20
C LEU A 407 3.70 -9.20 -9.63
N VAL A 408 2.75 -8.49 -9.06
CA VAL A 408 2.56 -7.04 -9.29
C VAL A 408 3.69 -6.24 -8.65
N ILE A 409 4.04 -6.57 -7.42
CA ILE A 409 5.18 -5.93 -6.74
C ILE A 409 6.43 -6.05 -7.61
N GLU A 410 6.80 -7.26 -8.05
CA GLU A 410 7.99 -7.48 -8.89
C GLU A 410 7.93 -6.68 -10.21
N SER A 411 6.76 -6.56 -10.81
CA SER A 411 6.56 -5.75 -12.01
C SER A 411 6.78 -4.26 -11.73
N GLN A 412 6.27 -3.75 -10.61
CA GLN A 412 6.49 -2.36 -10.19
C GLN A 412 7.93 -2.09 -9.74
N LEU A 413 8.63 -3.09 -9.16
CA LEU A 413 10.06 -2.98 -8.86
C LEU A 413 10.91 -2.83 -10.12
N ASN A 414 10.55 -3.49 -11.22
CA ASN A 414 11.20 -3.30 -12.52
C ASN A 414 10.94 -1.88 -13.05
N TYR A 415 9.70 -1.40 -12.96
CA TYR A 415 9.34 -0.04 -13.36
C TYR A 415 10.07 1.02 -12.54
N MET A 416 10.15 0.83 -11.22
CA MET A 416 10.91 1.68 -10.30
C MET A 416 12.40 1.76 -10.69
N ALA A 417 13.02 0.61 -10.95
CA ALA A 417 14.43 0.57 -11.32
C ALA A 417 14.69 1.27 -12.66
N ASP A 418 13.78 1.12 -13.62
CA ASP A 418 13.88 1.83 -14.90
C ASP A 418 13.66 3.33 -14.73
N TYR A 419 12.67 3.73 -13.92
CA TYR A 419 12.42 5.14 -13.57
C TYR A 419 13.69 5.80 -12.98
N LEU A 420 14.34 5.15 -12.02
CA LEU A 420 15.54 5.66 -11.38
C LEU A 420 16.71 5.76 -12.38
N ARG A 421 16.90 4.76 -13.25
CA ARG A 421 17.92 4.84 -14.31
C ARG A 421 17.69 6.00 -15.27
N GLN A 422 16.42 6.23 -15.68
CA GLN A 422 16.06 7.35 -16.55
C GLN A 422 16.30 8.69 -15.85
N LEU A 423 15.90 8.81 -14.59
CA LEU A 423 16.11 10.00 -13.76
C LEU A 423 17.60 10.31 -13.60
N ASP A 424 18.42 9.30 -13.22
CA ASP A 424 19.86 9.43 -13.05
C ASP A 424 20.56 9.83 -14.37
N GLY A 425 20.12 9.23 -15.49
CA GLY A 425 20.61 9.56 -16.83
C GLY A 425 20.33 10.99 -17.27
N LEU A 426 19.28 11.62 -16.73
CA LEU A 426 18.93 13.02 -16.96
C LEU A 426 19.64 14.01 -16.00
N GLY A 427 20.39 13.51 -15.01
CA GLY A 427 21.08 14.32 -13.98
C GLY A 427 20.28 14.46 -12.68
N GLY A 428 19.33 13.56 -12.41
CA GLY A 428 18.49 13.60 -11.21
C GLY A 428 19.16 13.18 -9.91
N ARG A 429 20.41 12.68 -9.96
CA ARG A 429 21.15 12.27 -8.76
C ARG A 429 22.05 13.38 -8.25
N ARG A 430 22.03 13.62 -6.94
CA ARG A 430 22.94 14.54 -6.28
C ARG A 430 24.38 13.96 -6.33
N SER A 431 25.34 14.72 -6.86
CA SER A 431 26.76 14.35 -6.75
C SER A 431 27.21 14.53 -5.30
N ALA A 432 27.86 13.52 -4.74
CA ALA A 432 28.49 13.61 -3.41
C ALA A 432 29.53 14.75 -3.32
N ALA A 433 30.00 15.29 -4.44
CA ALA A 433 30.90 16.42 -4.54
C ALA A 433 30.19 17.79 -4.60
N GLY A 434 28.92 17.84 -4.27
CA GLY A 434 28.01 18.98 -4.12
C GLY A 434 28.51 20.38 -4.44
N GLY A 435 28.76 20.68 -5.75
CA GLY A 435 28.94 22.05 -6.20
C GLY A 435 27.57 22.69 -6.54
N PRO A 436 27.31 23.96 -6.20
CA PRO A 436 26.12 24.66 -6.68
C PRO A 436 26.22 24.80 -8.20
N GLY A 437 25.44 24.00 -8.95
CA GLY A 437 25.39 24.15 -10.41
C GLY A 437 25.12 22.92 -11.25
N SER A 438 25.09 21.70 -10.72
CA SER A 438 24.56 20.54 -11.47
C SER A 438 23.03 20.60 -11.42
N GLY A 439 22.40 20.89 -12.56
CA GLY A 439 20.96 21.08 -12.66
C GLY A 439 20.24 19.82 -12.17
N ARG A 440 19.64 19.89 -10.97
CA ARG A 440 18.77 18.84 -10.45
C ARG A 440 17.61 18.65 -11.39
N VAL A 441 17.19 17.40 -11.53
CA VAL A 441 16.09 16.99 -12.38
C VAL A 441 15.09 16.18 -11.57
N ALA A 442 13.82 16.42 -11.81
CA ALA A 442 12.74 15.56 -11.33
C ALA A 442 11.85 15.12 -12.50
N LEU A 443 11.18 13.99 -12.33
CA LEU A 443 10.21 13.46 -13.27
C LEU A 443 8.82 13.46 -12.64
N GLY A 444 7.86 14.17 -13.25
CA GLY A 444 6.45 14.14 -12.89
C GLY A 444 5.63 13.52 -14.01
N PRO A 445 4.68 12.58 -13.74
CA PRO A 445 3.84 12.07 -14.81
C PRO A 445 2.90 13.16 -15.31
N ARG A 446 2.80 13.29 -16.65
CA ARG A 446 1.89 14.27 -17.28
C ARG A 446 0.45 13.97 -16.90
N PRO A 447 -0.36 14.95 -16.47
CA PRO A 447 -1.77 14.74 -16.14
C PRO A 447 -2.57 14.08 -17.27
N ALA A 448 -2.25 14.40 -18.53
CA ALA A 448 -2.89 13.78 -19.69
C ALA A 448 -2.57 12.27 -19.80
N ALA A 449 -1.35 11.86 -19.49
CA ALA A 449 -0.94 10.45 -19.50
C ALA A 449 -1.65 9.66 -18.38
N VAL A 450 -1.72 10.25 -17.17
CA VAL A 450 -2.46 9.67 -16.03
C VAL A 450 -3.93 9.47 -16.41
N ARG A 451 -4.61 10.51 -16.91
CA ARG A 451 -6.01 10.41 -17.34
C ARG A 451 -6.22 9.36 -18.44
N ALA A 452 -5.37 9.34 -19.46
CA ALA A 452 -5.47 8.39 -20.57
C ALA A 452 -5.29 6.95 -20.08
N TRP A 453 -4.36 6.69 -19.17
CA TRP A 453 -4.17 5.37 -18.55
C TRP A 453 -5.41 4.94 -17.76
N ASN A 454 -5.89 5.78 -16.85
CA ASN A 454 -7.04 5.46 -16.00
C ASN A 454 -8.32 5.28 -16.82
N HIS A 455 -8.55 6.09 -17.85
CA HIS A 455 -9.67 5.89 -18.78
C HIS A 455 -9.64 4.50 -19.45
N ARG A 456 -8.47 4.04 -19.92
CA ARG A 456 -8.32 2.68 -20.50
C ARG A 456 -8.60 1.59 -19.47
N VAL A 457 -8.11 1.76 -18.23
CA VAL A 457 -8.33 0.79 -17.14
C VAL A 457 -9.82 0.73 -16.80
N GLN A 458 -10.50 1.87 -16.62
CA GLN A 458 -11.93 1.92 -16.29
C GLN A 458 -12.81 1.41 -17.44
N ALA A 459 -12.45 1.65 -18.69
CA ALA A 459 -13.16 1.08 -19.84
C ALA A 459 -13.14 -0.47 -19.84
N ARG A 460 -12.00 -1.07 -19.47
CA ARG A 460 -11.87 -2.53 -19.30
C ARG A 460 -12.65 -3.03 -18.09
N MET A 461 -12.66 -2.26 -16.99
CA MET A 461 -13.31 -2.62 -15.73
C MET A 461 -14.81 -2.83 -15.87
N LYS A 462 -15.48 -2.06 -16.72
CA LYS A 462 -16.94 -2.10 -16.95
C LYS A 462 -17.50 -3.50 -17.24
N ARG A 463 -16.69 -4.39 -17.85
CA ARG A 463 -17.11 -5.75 -18.27
C ARG A 463 -16.73 -6.83 -17.27
N THR A 464 -15.97 -6.50 -16.24
CA THR A 464 -15.49 -7.48 -15.26
C THR A 464 -16.57 -7.84 -14.25
N VAL A 465 -16.47 -9.03 -13.65
CA VAL A 465 -17.37 -9.45 -12.57
C VAL A 465 -17.32 -8.52 -11.36
N TRP A 466 -16.23 -7.83 -11.14
CA TRP A 466 -16.06 -6.88 -10.04
C TRP A 466 -17.01 -5.69 -10.12
N ASN A 467 -17.38 -5.27 -11.34
CA ASN A 467 -18.35 -4.19 -11.59
C ASN A 467 -19.76 -4.70 -11.94
N THR A 468 -19.88 -5.91 -12.51
CA THR A 468 -21.18 -6.43 -12.97
C THR A 468 -21.80 -7.47 -12.05
N GLY A 469 -21.10 -7.89 -11.01
CA GLY A 469 -21.50 -9.01 -10.15
C GLY A 469 -22.54 -8.69 -9.08
N GLY A 470 -23.00 -7.45 -8.95
CA GLY A 470 -24.09 -7.06 -8.05
C GLY A 470 -23.71 -7.03 -6.57
N CYS A 471 -22.46 -6.70 -6.23
CA CYS A 471 -22.01 -6.57 -4.84
C CYS A 471 -21.41 -5.21 -4.53
N THR A 472 -21.55 -4.75 -3.29
CA THR A 472 -20.73 -3.69 -2.71
C THR A 472 -19.45 -4.32 -2.14
N SER A 473 -18.29 -3.90 -2.59
CA SER A 473 -16.99 -4.42 -2.14
C SER A 473 -16.00 -3.30 -1.86
N TRP A 474 -14.97 -3.58 -1.08
CA TRP A 474 -13.84 -2.67 -0.84
C TRP A 474 -12.98 -2.39 -2.10
N TYR A 475 -13.31 -3.01 -3.22
CA TYR A 475 -12.72 -2.70 -4.51
C TYR A 475 -13.23 -1.37 -5.10
N LEU A 476 -14.41 -0.93 -4.66
CA LEU A 476 -15.10 0.25 -5.16
C LEU A 476 -14.88 1.42 -4.21
N ASP A 477 -14.64 2.60 -4.78
CA ASP A 477 -14.70 3.86 -4.05
C ASP A 477 -16.16 4.27 -3.76
N GLU A 478 -16.34 5.40 -3.09
CA GLU A 478 -17.67 5.93 -2.73
C GLU A 478 -18.53 6.27 -3.95
N GLN A 479 -17.89 6.57 -5.09
CA GLN A 479 -18.57 6.83 -6.36
C GLN A 479 -18.87 5.55 -7.15
N GLY A 480 -18.55 4.37 -6.60
CA GLY A 480 -18.78 3.08 -7.25
C GLY A 480 -17.77 2.73 -8.35
N ARG A 481 -16.65 3.46 -8.46
CA ARG A 481 -15.59 3.13 -9.40
C ARG A 481 -14.62 2.13 -8.77
N ASN A 482 -14.13 1.20 -9.57
CA ASN A 482 -13.13 0.25 -9.11
C ASN A 482 -11.73 0.82 -9.30
N THR A 483 -11.20 1.42 -8.23
CA THR A 483 -9.87 2.03 -8.20
C THR A 483 -8.80 1.08 -7.64
N THR A 484 -9.17 -0.15 -7.28
CA THR A 484 -8.30 -1.09 -6.57
C THR A 484 -7.73 -2.19 -7.46
N VAL A 485 -8.58 -2.86 -8.27
CA VAL A 485 -8.21 -4.10 -8.98
C VAL A 485 -7.70 -3.83 -10.39
N TRP A 486 -6.72 -4.61 -10.83
CA TRP A 486 -6.24 -4.63 -12.21
C TRP A 486 -7.16 -5.49 -13.11
N PRO A 487 -7.74 -4.94 -14.20
CA PRO A 487 -8.69 -5.66 -15.06
C PRO A 487 -8.00 -6.47 -16.16
N GLY A 488 -6.99 -7.24 -15.81
CA GLY A 488 -6.22 -8.02 -16.79
C GLY A 488 -5.36 -9.10 -16.16
N THR A 489 -4.57 -9.75 -16.99
CA THR A 489 -3.58 -10.73 -16.57
C THR A 489 -2.37 -10.06 -15.93
N THR A 490 -1.63 -10.80 -15.10
CA THR A 490 -0.36 -10.27 -14.53
C THR A 490 0.70 -10.13 -15.62
N ALA A 491 0.64 -10.95 -16.69
CA ALA A 491 1.50 -10.79 -17.86
C ALA A 491 1.24 -9.48 -18.63
N GLU A 492 -0.03 -9.04 -18.73
CA GLU A 492 -0.37 -7.74 -19.31
C GLU A 492 0.15 -6.60 -18.44
N PHE A 493 0.01 -6.70 -17.10
CA PHE A 493 0.53 -5.71 -16.18
C PHE A 493 2.05 -5.61 -16.26
N HIS A 494 2.75 -6.74 -16.26
CA HIS A 494 4.20 -6.79 -16.39
C HIS A 494 4.69 -6.11 -17.70
N ARG A 495 4.01 -6.35 -18.83
CA ARG A 495 4.34 -5.66 -20.09
C ARG A 495 4.11 -4.15 -20.02
N ALA A 496 3.02 -3.72 -19.37
CA ALA A 496 2.69 -2.31 -19.22
C ALA A 496 3.66 -1.55 -18.31
N THR A 497 4.32 -2.26 -17.38
CA THR A 497 5.27 -1.70 -16.39
C THR A 497 6.72 -2.12 -16.67
N ARG A 498 7.03 -2.56 -17.89
CA ARG A 498 8.37 -3.02 -18.24
C ARG A 498 9.39 -1.90 -18.32
N GLU A 499 8.98 -0.78 -18.88
CA GLU A 499 9.82 0.38 -19.18
C GLU A 499 9.05 1.68 -18.92
N VAL A 500 9.76 2.72 -18.55
CA VAL A 500 9.25 4.08 -18.41
C VAL A 500 9.29 4.75 -19.79
N ASP A 501 8.14 5.23 -20.24
CA ASP A 501 8.07 6.07 -21.43
C ASP A 501 8.20 7.54 -21.02
N LEU A 502 9.34 8.16 -21.27
CA LEU A 502 9.59 9.56 -20.94
C LEU A 502 8.63 10.53 -21.62
N ALA A 503 7.96 10.15 -22.72
CA ALA A 503 6.93 10.98 -23.32
C ALA A 503 5.70 11.16 -22.41
N GLU A 504 5.48 10.25 -21.48
CA GLU A 504 4.41 10.32 -20.48
C GLU A 504 4.79 11.17 -19.24
N TYR A 505 6.05 11.66 -19.18
CA TYR A 505 6.58 12.42 -18.05
C TYR A 505 6.99 13.84 -18.45
N GLU A 506 6.95 14.73 -17.49
CA GLU A 506 7.58 16.04 -17.54
C GLU A 506 8.95 15.96 -16.88
N VAL A 507 9.95 16.54 -17.54
CA VAL A 507 11.30 16.69 -16.98
C VAL A 507 11.37 18.08 -16.35
N ILE A 508 11.35 18.11 -15.01
CA ILE A 508 11.40 19.34 -14.22
C ILE A 508 12.88 19.61 -13.89
N ARG A 509 13.33 20.85 -14.12
CA ARG A 509 14.72 21.27 -13.82
C ARG A 509 14.69 22.39 -12.81
N ALA A 510 15.60 22.36 -11.83
CA ALA A 510 15.79 23.47 -10.92
C ALA A 510 16.15 24.71 -11.75
N ALA A 511 15.52 25.83 -11.46
CA ALA A 511 15.94 27.11 -12.02
C ALA A 511 17.37 27.35 -11.52
N GLY A 512 18.35 27.44 -12.45
CA GLY A 512 19.72 27.74 -12.06
C GLY A 512 19.74 29.07 -11.29
N PRO A 513 20.76 29.32 -10.42
CA PRO A 513 20.83 30.55 -9.66
C PRO A 513 20.72 31.73 -10.64
N VAL A 514 19.70 32.58 -10.44
CA VAL A 514 19.53 33.83 -11.17
C VAL A 514 20.80 34.62 -10.89
N ARG A 515 21.73 34.68 -11.85
CA ARG A 515 22.84 35.62 -11.79
C ARG A 515 22.22 37.02 -11.81
N MET A 516 22.07 37.61 -10.64
CA MET A 516 21.77 39.03 -10.55
C MET A 516 22.85 39.74 -11.38
N PRO A 517 22.47 40.58 -12.36
CA PRO A 517 23.46 41.35 -13.09
C PRO A 517 24.26 42.14 -12.05
N ARG A 518 25.59 41.96 -12.04
CA ARG A 518 26.46 42.78 -11.21
C ARG A 518 26.10 44.23 -11.50
N GLN A 519 25.62 44.93 -10.48
CA GLN A 519 25.46 46.37 -10.57
C GLN A 519 26.84 46.91 -10.98
N ALA A 520 26.91 47.53 -12.16
CA ALA A 520 28.12 48.20 -12.61
C ALA A 520 28.50 49.23 -11.53
N GLU A 521 29.59 49.01 -10.83
CA GLU A 521 30.18 50.00 -9.93
C GLU A 521 30.36 51.29 -10.74
N LYS A 522 29.62 52.33 -10.38
CA LYS A 522 29.86 53.70 -10.91
C LYS A 522 31.27 54.08 -10.50
N PRO A 523 32.14 54.57 -11.45
CA PRO A 523 33.46 55.02 -11.12
C PRO A 523 33.39 56.21 -10.15
N VAL A 524 34.06 56.10 -9.04
CA VAL A 524 34.23 57.18 -8.06
C VAL A 524 35.02 58.31 -8.75
N ALA A 525 34.34 59.43 -8.96
CA ALA A 525 35.00 60.65 -9.50
C ALA A 525 35.94 61.23 -8.46
N GLU A 526 37.25 61.19 -8.73
CA GLU A 526 38.29 61.91 -7.99
C GLU A 526 38.07 63.43 -8.08
N LYS A 527 37.80 64.07 -6.93
CA LYS A 527 37.81 65.53 -6.81
C LYS A 527 39.25 66.02 -6.84
N ARG A 528 39.70 66.54 -7.99
CA ARG A 528 40.86 67.45 -8.03
C ARG A 528 40.42 68.88 -7.74
N ALA A 529 40.99 69.46 -6.70
CA ALA A 529 40.86 70.86 -6.34
C ALA A 529 41.88 71.71 -7.16
N SER A 530 41.43 72.75 -7.80
CA SER A 530 42.16 74.00 -8.12
C SER A 530 41.13 74.96 -8.74
N GLY A 531 40.83 76.07 -8.20
CA GLY A 531 41.54 77.30 -8.03
C GLY A 531 41.13 78.35 -9.06
N LYS A 532 40.23 79.27 -8.66
CA LYS A 532 40.09 80.70 -9.07
C LYS A 532 40.15 81.09 -10.56
N ARG A 533 39.14 81.69 -11.12
CA ARG A 533 39.00 83.15 -11.26
C ARG A 533 37.72 83.59 -12.02
N ALA A 534 37.29 84.75 -11.65
CA ALA A 534 36.11 85.52 -12.02
C ALA A 534 36.02 85.97 -13.48
N ALA A 535 34.84 86.36 -13.82
CA ALA A 535 34.32 87.44 -14.69
C ALA A 535 33.38 86.91 -15.77
N GLY A 536 32.12 87.27 -15.67
CA GLY A 536 31.58 88.46 -16.21
C GLY A 536 30.50 88.22 -17.25
N SER A 537 29.28 88.66 -16.96
CA SER A 537 28.42 89.37 -17.87
C SER A 537 27.49 88.65 -18.86
N ARG A 538 26.21 88.91 -18.59
CA ARG A 538 25.11 89.25 -19.55
C ARG A 538 24.51 88.09 -20.39
N ALA A 539 23.30 87.86 -20.09
CA ALA A 539 22.07 88.49 -20.62
C ALA A 539 21.40 87.68 -21.75
N ALA A 540 20.16 87.54 -21.54
CA ALA A 540 19.02 87.61 -22.41
C ALA A 540 18.54 86.36 -23.17
N LYS A 541 17.40 85.91 -22.75
CA LYS A 541 16.10 86.04 -23.37
C LYS A 541 15.66 84.95 -24.34
N GLU A 542 14.44 84.56 -24.04
CA GLU A 542 13.33 84.19 -24.93
C GLU A 542 13.51 82.91 -25.80
N SER A 543 12.51 82.15 -26.02
CA SER A 543 11.08 82.06 -25.76
C SER A 543 10.58 80.82 -26.60
N VAL A 544 9.55 80.20 -26.08
CA VAL A 544 8.40 79.71 -26.84
C VAL A 544 8.62 78.69 -27.98
N ARG A 545 8.28 77.48 -27.84
CA ARG A 545 7.00 76.80 -28.16
C ARG A 545 6.95 75.39 -27.69
#